data_657e5fb2d0d2eacee7e0b5f358891c5c
#
_entry.id   657e5fb2d0d2eacee7e0b5f358891c5c
#
_cell.length_a   1.000
_cell.length_b   1.000
_cell.length_c   1.000
_cell.angle_alpha   90.00
_cell.angle_beta   90.00
_cell.angle_gamma   90.00
#
_symmetry.space_group_name_H-M   'P 1'
#
loop_
_entity.id
_entity.type
_entity.pdbx_description
1 polymer ?
#
loop_
_entity_poly.entity_id
_entity_poly.type
_entity_poly.pdbx_seq_one_letter_code
_entity_poly.pdbx_strand_id
1 'polypeptide(L)' 'MKVLELVGTRVWIRCDQFRRISGVISSVLKPASADDLQSSIAESLFDIVLPSGKVVQLQGAHICKVDHPLEQRLMR' A
#
# COMPACT_ATOMS: atom_id res chain seq x y z
N MET A 1 9.65 -9.77 -4.43
CA MET A 1 9.16 -9.26 -3.14
C MET A 1 7.72 -9.67 -2.92
N LYS A 2 7.38 -10.12 -1.74
CA LYS A 2 6.01 -10.50 -1.42
C LYS A 2 5.26 -9.33 -0.80
N VAL A 3 3.95 -9.30 -1.01
CA VAL A 3 3.10 -8.22 -0.49
C VAL A 3 3.21 -8.08 1.03
N LEU A 4 3.39 -9.19 1.74
CA LEU A 4 3.53 -9.17 3.20
C LEU A 4 4.73 -8.37 3.68
N GLU A 5 5.73 -8.18 2.85
CA GLU A 5 6.92 -7.39 3.18
C GLU A 5 6.64 -5.89 3.20
N LEU A 6 5.46 -5.47 2.78
CA LEU A 6 5.08 -4.06 2.76
C LEU A 6 4.57 -3.54 4.10
N VAL A 7 4.40 -4.41 5.10
CA VAL A 7 4.02 -3.95 6.44
C VAL A 7 5.07 -2.97 6.97
N GLY A 8 4.62 -1.82 7.46
CA GLY A 8 5.50 -0.75 7.89
C GLY A 8 5.88 0.24 6.80
N THR A 9 5.44 0.01 5.58
CA THR A 9 5.78 0.85 4.43
C THR A 9 4.80 2.01 4.31
N ARG A 10 5.33 3.20 4.01
CA ARG A 10 4.50 4.37 3.71
C ARG A 10 3.86 4.22 2.35
N VAL A 11 2.59 4.56 2.26
CA VAL A 11 1.84 4.57 1.01
C VAL A 11 1.07 5.87 0.86
N TRP A 12 0.77 6.23 -0.39
CA TRP A 12 -0.06 7.37 -0.72
C TRP A 12 -1.40 6.87 -1.22
N ILE A 13 -2.48 7.37 -0.65
CA ILE A 13 -3.81 6.87 -0.91
C ILE A 13 -4.43 7.63 -2.07
N ARG A 14 -4.93 6.88 -3.05
CA ARG A 14 -5.64 7.44 -4.19
C ARG A 14 -7.13 7.22 -4.00
N CYS A 15 -7.76 8.16 -3.30
CA CYS A 15 -9.19 8.13 -3.03
C CYS A 15 -9.67 9.57 -2.92
N ASP A 16 -10.84 9.86 -3.48
CA ASP A 16 -11.39 11.22 -3.49
C ASP A 16 -11.51 11.80 -2.09
N GLN A 17 -11.85 10.98 -1.11
CA GLN A 17 -12.01 11.44 0.27
C GLN A 17 -10.68 11.70 0.95
N PHE A 18 -9.65 10.97 0.56
CA PHE A 18 -8.34 11.04 1.20
C PHE A 18 -7.32 11.81 0.39
N ARG A 19 -7.51 11.92 -0.88
CA ARG A 19 -6.64 12.66 -1.82
C ARG A 19 -5.18 12.40 -1.58
N ARG A 20 -4.33 12.00 -1.73
CA ARG A 20 -2.90 11.87 -1.48
C ARG A 20 -2.50 11.96 -0.02
N ILE A 21 -3.39 11.56 0.87
CA ILE A 21 -2.98 11.42 2.27
C ILE A 21 -2.06 10.21 2.36
N SER A 22 -0.92 10.39 3.02
CA SER A 22 -0.02 9.28 3.27
C SER A 22 -0.50 8.47 4.47
N GLY A 23 -0.16 7.19 4.47
CA GLY A 23 -0.41 6.31 5.59
C GLY A 23 0.65 5.23 5.64
N VAL A 24 0.58 4.38 6.65
CA VAL A 24 1.52 3.27 6.82
C VAL A 24 0.73 1.98 6.85
N ILE A 25 1.17 0.99 6.06
CA ILE A 25 0.54 -0.32 6.07
C ILE A 25 0.83 -0.98 7.41
N SER A 26 -0.22 -1.25 8.18
CA SER A 26 -0.09 -1.92 9.48
C SER A 26 -0.25 -3.42 9.36
N SER A 27 -1.09 -3.88 8.43
CA SER A 27 -1.21 -5.32 8.17
C SER A 27 -1.76 -5.56 6.77
N VAL A 28 -1.52 -6.76 6.26
CA VAL A 28 -2.07 -7.22 4.98
C VAL A 28 -3.16 -8.22 5.32
N LEU A 29 -4.41 -7.84 5.11
CA LEU A 29 -5.56 -8.66 5.50
C LEU A 29 -5.80 -9.79 4.52
N LYS A 30 -5.69 -9.50 3.22
CA LYS A 30 -5.84 -10.49 2.17
C LYS A 30 -4.72 -10.30 1.16
N PRO A 31 -3.59 -10.99 1.37
CA PRO A 31 -2.51 -10.92 0.39
C PRO A 31 -2.93 -11.60 -0.91
N ALA A 32 -2.62 -10.98 -2.02
CA ALA A 32 -2.85 -11.55 -3.33
C ALA A 32 -1.52 -11.84 -4.00
N SER A 33 -1.51 -12.84 -4.86
CA SER A 33 -0.33 -13.20 -5.63
C SER A 33 -0.69 -13.11 -7.11
N ALA A 34 0.04 -12.29 -7.84
CA ALA A 34 -0.12 -12.12 -9.27
C ALA A 34 1.26 -12.18 -9.92
N ASP A 35 1.29 -12.09 -11.26
CA ASP A 35 2.54 -12.21 -12.00
C ASP A 35 3.55 -11.11 -11.65
N ASP A 36 3.06 -9.93 -11.34
CA ASP A 36 3.92 -8.83 -10.94
C ASP A 36 3.49 -8.24 -9.60
N LEU A 37 4.39 -7.47 -9.00
CA LEU A 37 4.17 -6.89 -7.69
C LEU A 37 3.03 -5.86 -7.70
N GLN A 38 2.92 -5.06 -8.74
CA GLN A 38 1.88 -4.03 -8.81
C GLN A 38 0.49 -4.66 -8.84
N SER A 39 0.31 -5.72 -9.60
CA SER A 39 -0.96 -6.44 -9.65
C SER A 39 -1.26 -7.11 -8.32
N SER A 40 -0.23 -7.68 -7.68
CA SER A 40 -0.39 -8.28 -6.35
C SER A 40 -0.84 -7.24 -5.33
N ILE A 41 -0.24 -6.05 -5.35
CA ILE A 41 -0.64 -4.95 -4.46
C ILE A 41 -2.08 -4.53 -4.75
N ALA A 42 -2.43 -4.35 -6.02
CA ALA A 42 -3.75 -3.85 -6.41
C ALA A 42 -4.88 -4.78 -5.95
N GLU A 43 -4.62 -6.08 -5.93
CA GLU A 43 -5.63 -7.08 -5.55
C GLU A 43 -5.64 -7.40 -4.07
N SER A 44 -4.66 -6.93 -3.31
CA SER A 44 -4.55 -7.19 -1.88
C SER A 44 -5.40 -6.21 -1.07
N LEU A 45 -5.74 -6.60 0.15
CA LEU A 45 -6.48 -5.76 1.09
C LEU A 45 -5.56 -5.41 2.27
N PHE A 46 -5.51 -4.14 2.60
CA PHE A 46 -4.60 -3.62 3.62
C PHE A 46 -5.34 -2.87 4.72
N ASP A 47 -4.80 -2.94 5.93
CA ASP A 47 -5.07 -1.97 6.99
C ASP A 47 -4.00 -0.90 6.93
N ILE A 48 -4.42 0.35 6.84
CA ILE A 48 -3.52 1.49 6.71
C ILE A 48 -3.79 2.47 7.85
N VAL A 49 -2.74 2.85 8.57
CA VAL A 49 -2.82 3.84 9.65
C VAL A 49 -2.55 5.21 9.06
N LEU A 50 -3.53 6.10 9.19
CA LEU A 50 -3.43 7.49 8.74
C LEU A 50 -2.66 8.33 9.77
N PRO A 51 -2.19 9.54 9.40
CA PRO A 51 -1.48 10.42 10.33
C PRO A 51 -2.28 10.77 11.58
N SER A 52 -3.61 10.75 11.49
CA SER A 52 -4.48 10.99 12.63
C SER A 52 -4.53 9.83 13.63
N GLY A 53 -3.94 8.69 13.26
CA GLY A 53 -4.05 7.46 14.03
C GLY A 53 -5.22 6.58 13.64
N LYS A 54 -6.09 7.06 12.75
CA LYS A 54 -7.22 6.29 12.27
C LYS A 54 -6.75 5.17 11.35
N VAL A 55 -7.33 3.98 11.52
CA VAL A 55 -7.04 2.84 10.66
C VAL A 55 -8.15 2.68 9.63
N VAL A 56 -7.77 2.56 8.37
CA VAL A 56 -8.71 2.34 7.27
C VAL A 56 -8.34 1.08 6.51
N GLN A 57 -9.36 0.37 6.03
CA GLN A 57 -9.17 -0.79 5.16
C GLN A 57 -9.29 -0.33 3.71
N LEU A 58 -8.27 -0.63 2.91
CA LEU A 58 -8.27 -0.25 1.50
C LEU A 58 -7.69 -1.38 0.66
N GLN A 59 -8.29 -1.59 -0.51
CA GLN A 59 -7.67 -2.40 -1.54
C GLN A 59 -6.49 -1.67 -2.13
N GLY A 60 -5.47 -2.41 -2.53
CA GLY A 60 -4.27 -1.83 -3.11
C GLY A 60 -4.51 -1.01 -4.35
N ALA A 61 -5.63 -1.22 -5.06
CA ALA A 61 -5.99 -0.41 -6.22
C ALA A 61 -6.19 1.07 -5.87
N HIS A 62 -6.49 1.38 -4.61
CA HIS A 62 -6.63 2.75 -4.12
C HIS A 62 -5.31 3.37 -3.66
N ILE A 63 -4.23 2.59 -3.66
CA ILE A 63 -2.91 3.08 -3.31
C ILE A 63 -2.29 3.71 -4.55
N CYS A 64 -1.96 4.99 -4.43
CA CYS A 64 -1.40 5.77 -5.54
C CYS A 64 0.08 5.49 -5.72
N LYS A 65 0.80 5.33 -4.62
CA LYS A 65 2.24 5.15 -4.63
C LYS A 65 2.67 4.40 -3.38
N VAL A 66 3.62 3.50 -3.54
CA VAL A 66 4.26 2.78 -2.44
C VAL A 66 5.68 3.30 -2.31
N ASP A 67 6.03 3.79 -1.13
CA ASP A 67 7.35 4.35 -0.86
C ASP A 67 8.24 3.26 -0.27
N HIS A 68 8.74 2.38 -1.14
CA HIS A 68 9.58 1.26 -0.74
C HIS A 68 11.00 1.45 -1.31
N PRO A 69 12.05 1.21 -0.52
CA PRO A 69 13.43 1.42 -0.97
C PRO A 69 13.80 0.67 -2.25
N LEU A 70 13.33 -0.56 -2.40
CA LEU A 70 13.62 -1.35 -3.60
C LEU A 70 12.98 -0.75 -4.85
N GLU A 71 11.78 -0.23 -4.70
CA GLU A 71 11.07 0.39 -5.80
C GLU A 71 11.77 1.68 -6.24
N GLN A 72 12.25 2.45 -5.28
CA GLN A 72 13.01 3.66 -5.56
C GLN A 72 14.30 3.35 -6.31
N ARG A 73 14.96 2.26 -5.98
CA ARG A 73 16.18 1.84 -6.69
C ARG A 73 15.90 1.47 -8.13
N LEU A 74 14.77 0.80 -8.38
CA LEU A 74 14.41 0.36 -9.73
C LEU A 74 14.02 1.53 -10.63
N MET A 75 13.63 2.64 -10.06
CA MET A 75 13.20 3.82 -10.82
C MET A 75 14.34 4.77 -11.17
N ARG A 76 15.54 4.45 -10.76
CA ARG A 76 16.72 5.28 -11.08
C ARG A 76 17.40 4.82 -12.37
#